data_e8a1a0c763638680e671038cc472f7a4
#
_entry.id   e8a1a0c763638680e671038cc472f7a4
#
_cell.length_a   1.000
_cell.length_b   1.000
_cell.length_c   1.000
_cell.angle_alpha   90.00
_cell.angle_beta   90.00
_cell.angle_gamma   90.00
#
_symmetry.space_group_name_H-M   'P 1'
#
loop_
_entity.id
_entity.type
_entity.pdbx_description
1 polymer ?
#
loop_
_entity_poly.entity_id
_entity_poly.type
_entity_poly.pdbx_seq_one_letter_code
_entity_poly.pdbx_strand_id
1 'polypeptide(L)' 'MTTTTPRRAVYAGSFDPPTLGHLWMIQEAQSLFDELIVAIGTNPEKRSTYSIEERRAMLDAITHPFPNVRISVFENRFL' A
#
# COMPACT_ATOMS: atom_id res chain seq x y z
N MET A 1 -20.59 20.15 19.14
CA MET A 1 -19.38 19.44 18.72
C MET A 1 -19.68 18.59 17.49
N THR A 2 -18.85 18.68 16.50
CA THR A 2 -19.06 17.94 15.26
C THR A 2 -18.29 16.62 15.29
N THR A 3 -18.96 15.52 14.95
CA THR A 3 -18.32 14.23 14.80
C THR A 3 -17.99 14.04 13.33
N THR A 4 -16.72 13.80 13.03
CA THR A 4 -16.29 13.56 11.66
C THR A 4 -16.04 12.07 11.44
N THR A 5 -16.53 11.56 10.32
CA THR A 5 -16.23 10.19 9.89
C THR A 5 -14.76 10.12 9.46
N PRO A 6 -14.01 9.12 9.91
CA PRO A 6 -12.63 8.96 9.43
C PRO A 6 -12.57 8.84 7.91
N ARG A 7 -11.60 9.52 7.32
CA ARG A 7 -11.35 9.48 5.87
C ARG A 7 -10.32 8.40 5.59
N ARG A 8 -10.69 7.42 4.78
CA ARG A 8 -9.84 6.30 4.42
C ARG A 8 -9.62 6.24 2.93
N ALA A 9 -8.44 5.80 2.53
CA ALA A 9 -8.11 5.60 1.12
C ALA A 9 -7.36 4.30 0.95
N VAL A 10 -7.44 3.75 -0.26
CA VAL A 10 -6.71 2.55 -0.65
C VAL A 10 -5.82 2.90 -1.83
N TYR A 11 -4.55 2.54 -1.73
CA TYR A 11 -3.60 2.64 -2.83
C TYR A 11 -3.20 1.23 -3.22
N ALA A 12 -3.73 0.76 -4.33
CA ALA A 12 -3.53 -0.61 -4.78
C ALA A 12 -2.48 -0.68 -5.89
N GLY A 13 -1.70 -1.73 -5.89
CA GLY A 13 -0.71 -1.99 -6.92
C GLY A 13 0.00 -3.31 -6.69
N SER A 14 0.86 -3.69 -7.61
CA SER A 14 1.68 -4.89 -7.43
C SER A 14 2.90 -4.64 -6.56
N PHE A 15 3.46 -3.42 -6.61
CA PHE A 15 4.65 -3.04 -5.83
C PHE A 15 5.79 -4.06 -5.97
N ASP A 16 6.14 -4.36 -7.20
CA ASP A 16 7.05 -5.46 -7.54
C ASP A 16 8.29 -4.99 -8.33
N PRO A 17 9.22 -4.25 -7.72
CA PRO A 17 9.23 -3.80 -6.33
C PRO A 17 8.55 -2.45 -6.13
N PRO A 18 8.39 -1.99 -4.89
CA PRO A 18 8.03 -0.59 -4.63
C PRO A 18 9.12 0.35 -5.15
N THR A 19 8.72 1.51 -5.66
CA THR A 19 9.63 2.49 -6.22
C THR A 19 9.55 3.80 -5.44
N LEU A 20 10.44 4.75 -5.76
CA LEU A 20 10.39 6.08 -5.18
C LEU A 20 9.08 6.80 -5.53
N GLY A 21 8.52 6.52 -6.72
CA GLY A 21 7.21 7.05 -7.10
C GLY A 21 6.10 6.54 -6.19
N HIS A 22 6.14 5.26 -5.84
CA HIS A 22 5.20 4.70 -4.87
C HIS A 22 5.35 5.36 -3.50
N LEU A 23 6.58 5.55 -3.04
CA LEU A 23 6.84 6.20 -1.76
C LEU A 23 6.31 7.63 -1.76
N TRP A 24 6.53 8.37 -2.85
CA TRP A 24 6.02 9.74 -2.97
C TRP A 24 4.49 9.77 -2.86
N MET A 25 3.81 8.86 -3.57
CA MET A 25 2.35 8.77 -3.52
C MET A 25 1.86 8.44 -2.12
N ILE A 26 2.55 7.52 -1.44
CA ILE A 26 2.19 7.14 -0.07
C ILE A 26 2.37 8.32 0.88
N GLN A 27 3.48 9.04 0.78
CA GLN A 27 3.75 10.22 1.60
C GLN A 27 2.67 11.28 1.42
N GLU A 28 2.29 11.54 0.18
CA GLU A 28 1.26 12.55 -0.12
C GLU A 28 -0.12 12.08 0.37
N ALA A 29 -0.49 10.85 0.07
CA ALA A 29 -1.81 10.33 0.42
C ALA A 29 -2.00 10.21 1.94
N GLN A 30 -0.97 9.75 2.67
CA GLN A 30 -1.10 9.57 4.11
C GLN A 30 -1.34 10.90 4.85
N SER A 31 -0.89 12.01 4.28
CA SER A 31 -1.12 13.32 4.90
C SER A 31 -2.53 13.84 4.67
N LEU A 32 -3.26 13.26 3.70
CA LEU A 32 -4.60 13.70 3.33
C LEU A 32 -5.72 12.87 3.96
N PHE A 33 -5.39 11.66 4.44
CA PHE A 33 -6.38 10.72 4.95
C PHE A 33 -6.04 10.28 6.37
N ASP A 34 -7.06 9.92 7.13
CA ASP A 34 -6.88 9.41 8.49
C ASP A 34 -6.23 8.02 8.48
N GLU A 35 -6.55 7.23 7.46
CA GLU A 35 -5.95 5.93 7.25
C GLU A 35 -5.72 5.70 5.77
N LEU A 36 -4.52 5.21 5.42
CA LEU A 36 -4.17 4.79 4.08
C LEU A 36 -3.85 3.30 4.09
N ILE A 37 -4.56 2.53 3.27
CA ILE A 37 -4.30 1.11 3.09
C ILE A 37 -3.53 0.96 1.79
N VAL A 38 -2.28 0.49 1.89
CA VAL A 38 -1.47 0.13 0.73
C VAL A 38 -1.71 -1.35 0.46
N ALA A 39 -2.39 -1.64 -0.64
CA ALA A 39 -2.87 -2.99 -0.93
C ALA A 39 -2.01 -3.62 -2.04
N ILE A 40 -1.28 -4.67 -1.68
CA ILE A 40 -0.43 -5.40 -2.62
C ILE A 40 -1.31 -6.39 -3.37
N GLY A 41 -1.44 -6.18 -4.68
CA GLY A 41 -2.17 -7.11 -5.53
C GLY A 41 -1.27 -8.27 -5.96
N THR A 42 -1.82 -9.48 -5.91
CA THR A 42 -1.15 -10.66 -6.42
C THR A 42 -2.00 -11.28 -7.52
N ASN A 43 -1.34 -11.79 -8.55
CA ASN A 43 -2.01 -12.58 -9.57
C ASN A 43 -1.28 -13.92 -9.67
N PRO A 44 -1.92 -15.03 -9.23
CA PRO A 44 -1.26 -16.34 -9.22
C PRO A 44 -0.94 -16.85 -10.63
N GLU A 45 -1.54 -16.26 -11.67
CA GLU A 45 -1.29 -16.64 -13.06
C GLU A 45 -0.13 -15.87 -13.69
N LYS A 46 0.38 -14.83 -13.00
CA LYS A 46 1.49 -14.03 -13.48
C LYS A 46 2.72 -14.25 -12.62
N ARG A 47 3.88 -14.21 -13.28
CA ARG A 47 5.16 -14.30 -12.60
C ARG A 47 5.49 -12.95 -11.98
N SER A 48 5.88 -12.94 -10.72
CA SER A 48 6.33 -11.73 -10.03
C SER A 48 7.86 -11.74 -9.90
N THR A 49 8.45 -10.55 -9.80
CA THR A 49 9.89 -10.40 -9.60
C THR A 49 10.27 -10.72 -8.17
N TYR A 50 9.48 -10.23 -7.22
CA TYR A 50 9.68 -10.44 -5.79
C TYR A 50 8.49 -11.17 -5.20
N SER A 51 8.74 -11.97 -4.16
CA SER A 51 7.67 -12.66 -3.44
C SER A 51 6.79 -11.66 -2.70
N ILE A 52 5.62 -12.12 -2.28
CA ILE A 52 4.72 -11.30 -1.46
C ILE A 52 5.41 -10.87 -0.16
N GLU A 53 6.11 -11.80 0.48
CA GLU A 53 6.83 -11.53 1.72
C GLU A 53 7.89 -10.45 1.53
N GLU A 54 8.63 -10.51 0.42
CA GLU A 54 9.65 -9.53 0.10
C GLU A 54 9.04 -8.16 -0.19
N ARG A 55 7.96 -8.12 -0.98
CA ARG A 55 7.28 -6.86 -1.31
C ARG A 55 6.68 -6.22 -0.07
N ARG A 56 6.07 -7.04 0.78
CA ARG A 56 5.50 -6.56 2.05
C ARG A 56 6.59 -6.00 2.96
N ALA A 57 7.72 -6.71 3.08
CA ALA A 57 8.83 -6.26 3.91
C ALA A 57 9.38 -4.91 3.43
N MET A 58 9.51 -4.73 2.11
CA MET A 58 9.97 -3.46 1.54
C MET A 58 8.98 -2.33 1.85
N LEU A 59 7.68 -2.59 1.70
CA LEU A 59 6.66 -1.58 2.02
C LEU A 59 6.60 -1.27 3.50
N ASP A 60 6.72 -2.27 4.36
CA ASP A 60 6.77 -2.06 5.80
C ASP A 60 7.93 -1.14 6.18
N ALA A 61 9.09 -1.34 5.56
CA ALA A 61 10.27 -0.54 5.83
C ALA A 61 10.08 0.93 5.42
N ILE A 62 9.54 1.17 4.22
CA ILE A 62 9.39 2.54 3.71
C ILE A 62 8.21 3.28 4.33
N THR A 63 7.22 2.56 4.87
CA THR A 63 6.05 3.17 5.52
C THR A 63 6.18 3.26 7.03
N HIS A 64 7.27 2.75 7.58
CA HIS A 64 7.51 2.76 9.03
C HIS A 64 7.30 4.13 9.68
N PRO A 65 7.70 5.26 9.06
CA PRO A 65 7.47 6.58 9.66
C PRO A 65 5.99 7.02 9.69
N PHE A 66 5.09 6.31 9.02
CA PHE A 66 3.69 6.73 8.86
C PHE A 66 2.76 5.81 9.64
N PRO A 67 2.36 6.18 10.87
CA PRO A 67 1.55 5.29 11.72
C PRO A 67 0.14 5.04 11.21
N ASN A 68 -0.35 5.88 10.29
CA ASN A 68 -1.68 5.74 9.70
C ASN A 68 -1.69 4.93 8.42
N VAL A 69 -0.56 4.34 8.02
CA VAL A 69 -0.46 3.49 6.83
C VAL A 69 -0.49 2.04 7.23
N ARG A 70 -1.35 1.26 6.58
CA ARG A 70 -1.46 -0.19 6.77
C ARG A 70 -1.16 -0.89 5.46
N ILE A 71 -0.51 -2.04 5.54
CA ILE A 71 -0.21 -2.87 4.38
C ILE A 71 -1.17 -4.05 4.38
N SER A 72 -1.80 -4.32 3.23
CA SER A 72 -2.64 -5.48 3.07
C SER A 72 -2.32 -6.18 1.75
N VAL A 73 -2.79 -7.40 1.60
CA VAL A 73 -2.55 -8.22 0.41
C VAL A 73 -3.88 -8.71 -0.10
N PHE A 74 -4.08 -8.66 -1.41
CA PHE A 74 -5.29 -9.18 -2.03
C PHE A 74 -4.93 -9.92 -3.31
N GLU A 75 -5.77 -10.88 -3.69
CA GLU A 75 -5.61 -11.59 -4.95
C GLU A 75 -6.44 -10.91 -6.03
N ASN A 76 -5.82 -10.66 -7.18
CA ASN A 76 -6.50 -10.04 -8.31
C ASN A 76 -5.96 -10.63 -9.61
N ARG A 77 -6.78 -11.41 -10.30
CA ARG A 77 -6.40 -12.09 -11.54
C ARG A 77 -6.35 -11.15 -12.73
N PHE A 78 -6.80 -9.91 -12.57
CA PHE A 78 -6.80 -8.89 -13.62
C PHE A 78 -5.62 -7.93 -13.55
N LEU A 79 -4.73 -8.11 -12.60
CA LEU A 79 -3.53 -7.28 -12.50
C LEU A 79 -2.48 -7.63 -13.55
#